data_674e4c067317661f54e735cf31110e1f
#
_entry.id   674e4c067317661f54e735cf31110e1f
#
_cell.length_a   1.000
_cell.length_b   1.000
_cell.length_c   1.000
_cell.angle_alpha   90.00
_cell.angle_beta   90.00
_cell.angle_gamma   90.00
#
_symmetry.space_group_name_H-M   'P 1'
#
loop_
_entity.id
_entity.type
_entity.pdbx_description
1 polymer ?
#
loop_
_entity_poly.entity_id
_entity_poly.type
_entity_poly.pdbx_seq_one_letter_code
_entity_poly.pdbx_strand_id
1 'polypeptide(L)' 'MKVLANDGISQNSKKELIDLNFKIFDTKIDQSELIRYINKNHIEIILVRSATIINSEILNNCKSIKLIGRA' A
#
# COMPACT_ATOMS: atom_id res chain seq x y z
N MET A 1 -10.56 5.59 -1.84
CA MET A 1 -9.54 5.07 -0.92
C MET A 1 -8.17 5.07 -1.57
N LYS A 2 -7.13 5.19 -0.78
CA LYS A 2 -5.76 5.23 -1.27
C LYS A 2 -5.09 3.88 -1.05
N VAL A 3 -4.52 3.33 -2.12
CA VAL A 3 -3.91 1.99 -2.14
C VAL A 3 -2.43 2.12 -2.48
N LEU A 4 -1.57 1.54 -1.66
CA LEU A 4 -0.14 1.41 -1.98
C LEU A 4 0.13 -0.02 -2.43
N ALA A 5 0.55 -0.19 -3.68
CA ALA A 5 0.96 -1.47 -4.22
C ALA A 5 2.49 -1.52 -4.27
N ASN A 6 3.10 -1.75 -3.11
CA ASN A 6 4.55 -1.56 -2.95
C ASN A 6 5.40 -2.61 -3.68
N ASP A 7 4.86 -3.79 -3.91
CA ASP A 7 5.56 -4.85 -4.63
C ASP A 7 5.04 -5.05 -6.05
N GLY A 8 4.35 -4.04 -6.57
CA GLY A 8 3.82 -4.06 -7.91
C GLY A 8 2.37 -4.50 -8.00
N ILE A 9 1.77 -4.22 -9.13
CA ILE A 9 0.37 -4.57 -9.41
C ILE A 9 0.23 -4.73 -10.92
N SER A 10 -0.60 -5.68 -11.36
CA SER A 10 -0.85 -5.87 -12.79
C SER A 10 -1.61 -4.66 -13.35
N GLN A 11 -1.42 -4.40 -14.66
CA GLN A 11 -2.12 -3.30 -15.31
C GLN A 11 -3.64 -3.49 -15.27
N ASN A 12 -4.11 -4.72 -15.41
CA ASN A 12 -5.54 -5.00 -15.35
C ASN A 12 -6.12 -4.70 -13.96
N SER A 13 -5.45 -5.15 -12.92
CA SER A 13 -5.89 -4.89 -11.55
C SER A 13 -5.85 -3.41 -11.21
N LYS A 14 -4.80 -2.71 -11.67
CA LYS A 14 -4.68 -1.27 -11.47
C LYS A 14 -5.84 -0.52 -12.12
N LYS A 15 -6.17 -0.88 -13.37
CA LYS A 15 -7.27 -0.27 -14.09
C LYS A 15 -8.61 -0.50 -13.39
N GLU A 16 -8.85 -1.73 -12.95
CA GLU A 16 -10.09 -2.05 -12.23
C GLU A 16 -10.25 -1.23 -10.96
N LEU A 17 -9.18 -1.07 -10.19
CA LEU A 17 -9.21 -0.29 -8.96
C LEU A 17 -9.44 1.19 -9.25
N ILE A 18 -8.79 1.74 -10.28
CA ILE A 18 -8.98 3.13 -10.68
C ILE A 18 -10.44 3.35 -11.12
N ASP A 19 -11.02 2.41 -11.86
CA ASP A 19 -12.41 2.49 -12.30
C ASP A 19 -13.39 2.46 -11.12
N LEU A 20 -12.97 1.89 -9.98
CA LEU A 20 -13.75 1.87 -8.74
C LEU A 20 -13.44 3.07 -7.84
N ASN A 21 -12.74 4.08 -8.36
CA ASN A 21 -12.38 5.31 -7.64
C ASN A 21 -11.31 5.15 -6.57
N PHE A 22 -10.48 4.09 -6.66
CA PHE A 22 -9.32 3.98 -5.79
C PHE A 22 -8.17 4.78 -6.38
N LYS A 23 -7.41 5.45 -5.52
CA LYS A 23 -6.19 6.12 -5.93
C LYS A 23 -5.01 5.17 -5.68
N ILE A 24 -4.28 4.84 -6.74
CA ILE A 24 -3.22 3.83 -6.70
C ILE A 24 -1.84 4.49 -6.65
N PHE A 25 -1.04 4.09 -5.66
CA PHE A 25 0.35 4.45 -5.52
C PHE A 25 1.16 3.18 -5.78
N ASP A 26 1.90 3.13 -6.88
CA ASP A 26 2.65 1.93 -7.26
C ASP A 26 4.16 2.15 -7.36
N THR A 27 4.65 3.25 -6.81
CA THR A 27 6.07 3.49 -6.68
C THR A 27 6.63 2.65 -5.54
N LYS A 28 7.75 1.95 -5.79
CA LYS A 28 8.39 1.15 -4.75
C LYS A 28 8.99 2.05 -3.68
N ILE A 29 8.57 1.85 -2.44
CA ILE A 29 9.07 2.57 -1.27
C ILE A 29 9.94 1.62 -0.45
N ASP A 30 11.14 2.08 -0.06
CA ASP A 30 12.03 1.29 0.77
C ASP A 30 11.38 0.97 2.11
N GLN A 31 11.69 -0.21 2.64
CA GLN A 31 11.15 -0.67 3.92
C GLN A 31 11.34 0.38 5.02
N SER A 32 12.49 1.04 5.06
CA SER A 32 12.82 2.04 6.08
C SER A 32 11.99 3.33 5.96
N GLU A 33 11.36 3.56 4.80
CA GLU A 33 10.57 4.78 4.55
C GLU A 33 9.07 4.52 4.53
N LEU A 34 8.66 3.29 4.73
CA LEU A 34 7.24 2.92 4.62
C LEU A 34 6.34 3.66 5.60
N ILE A 35 6.73 3.72 6.87
CA ILE A 35 5.91 4.38 7.90
C ILE A 35 5.68 5.83 7.53
N ARG A 36 6.73 6.53 7.14
CA ARG A 36 6.63 7.94 6.73
C ARG A 36 5.73 8.12 5.53
N TYR A 37 5.93 7.28 4.51
CA TYR A 37 5.18 7.38 3.26
C TYR A 37 3.69 7.10 3.47
N ILE A 38 3.37 6.05 4.21
CA ILE A 38 1.99 5.67 4.51
C ILE A 38 1.28 6.80 5.25
N ASN A 39 1.94 7.36 6.26
CA ASN A 39 1.34 8.42 7.06
C ASN A 39 1.20 9.72 6.28
N LYS A 40 2.22 10.09 5.49
CA LYS A 40 2.18 11.31 4.69
C LYS A 40 1.05 11.28 3.66
N ASN A 41 0.82 10.12 3.06
CA ASN A 41 -0.17 10.00 1.98
C ASN A 41 -1.51 9.44 2.46
N HIS A 42 -1.65 9.12 3.74
CA HIS A 42 -2.87 8.55 4.32
C HIS A 42 -3.30 7.28 3.60
N ILE A 43 -2.34 6.37 3.37
CA ILE A 43 -2.61 5.10 2.71
C ILE A 43 -3.53 4.25 3.58
N GLU A 44 -4.58 3.73 2.98
CA GLU A 44 -5.61 2.96 3.67
C GLU A 44 -5.53 1.45 3.38
N ILE A 45 -5.04 1.10 2.20
CA ILE A 45 -4.91 -0.29 1.77
C ILE A 45 -3.49 -0.51 1.29
N ILE A 46 -2.86 -1.59 1.74
CA ILE A 46 -1.53 -1.97 1.27
C ILE A 46 -1.61 -3.33 0.59
N LEU A 47 -1.09 -3.40 -0.63
CA LEU A 47 -0.97 -4.65 -1.37
C LEU A 47 0.50 -5.01 -1.43
N VAL A 48 0.86 -6.17 -0.91
CA VAL A 48 2.26 -6.60 -0.83
C VAL A 48 2.46 -8.01 -1.35
N ARG A 49 3.69 -8.33 -1.67
CA ARG A 49 4.15 -9.68 -1.98
C ARG A 49 5.28 -10.00 -1.00
N SER A 50 6.33 -10.68 -1.47
CA SER A 50 7.42 -11.11 -0.60
C SER A 50 8.45 -10.03 -0.29
N ALA A 51 8.53 -8.96 -1.10
CA ALA A 51 9.57 -7.95 -0.97
C ALA A 51 9.31 -6.94 0.15
N THR A 52 8.07 -6.79 0.58
CA THR A 52 7.69 -5.85 1.64
C THR A 52 7.24 -6.63 2.88
N ILE A 53 7.75 -6.23 4.03
CA ILE A 53 7.38 -6.85 5.31
C ILE A 53 6.43 -5.91 6.04
N ILE A 54 5.23 -6.40 6.34
CA ILE A 54 4.28 -5.68 7.18
C ILE A 54 4.37 -6.28 8.58
N ASN A 55 4.96 -5.54 9.49
CA ASN A 55 5.19 -5.98 10.86
C ASN A 55 4.39 -5.15 11.87
N SER A 56 4.50 -5.50 13.14
CA SER A 56 3.77 -4.79 14.19
C SER A 56 4.19 -3.32 14.33
N GLU A 57 5.43 -2.99 14.00
CA GLU A 57 5.89 -1.60 14.02
C GLU A 57 5.12 -0.75 13.01
N ILE A 58 4.96 -1.26 11.79
CA ILE A 58 4.21 -0.56 10.75
C ILE A 58 2.75 -0.43 11.17
N LEU A 59 2.14 -1.50 11.65
CA LEU A 59 0.74 -1.47 12.06
C LEU A 59 0.48 -0.54 13.23
N ASN A 60 1.42 -0.48 14.17
CA ASN A 60 1.27 0.39 15.34
C ASN A 60 1.47 1.87 15.01
N ASN A 61 2.24 2.18 13.97
CA ASN A 61 2.57 3.55 13.60
C ASN A 61 1.79 4.09 12.39
N CYS A 62 0.98 3.27 11.74
CA CYS A 62 0.23 3.64 10.54
C CYS A 62 -1.26 3.40 10.76
N LYS A 63 -1.90 4.32 11.46
CA LYS A 63 -3.31 4.17 11.86
C LYS A 63 -4.30 4.31 10.71
N SER A 64 -3.87 4.83 9.57
CA SER A 64 -4.74 4.94 8.39
C SER A 64 -4.98 3.61 7.69
N ILE A 65 -4.15 2.61 7.93
CA ILE A 65 -4.28 1.30 7.27
C ILE A 65 -5.54 0.59 7.74
N LYS A 66 -6.37 0.18 6.80
CA LYS A 66 -7.62 -0.54 7.05
C LYS A 66 -7.59 -1.97 6.53
N LEU A 67 -6.77 -2.23 5.52
CA LEU A 67 -6.72 -3.53 4.86
C LEU A 67 -5.33 -3.82 4.33
N ILE A 68 -4.89 -5.06 4.48
CA ILE A 68 -3.64 -5.55 3.90
C ILE A 68 -3.98 -6.71 2.98
N GLY A 69 -3.62 -6.58 1.71
CA GLY A 69 -3.75 -7.64 0.72
C GLY A 69 -2.38 -8.23 0.44
N ARG A 70 -2.34 -9.57 0.32
CA ARG A 70 -1.11 -10.29 0.05
C ARG A 70 -1.30 -11.24 -1.13
N ALA A 71 -0.39 -11.17 -2.06
CA ALA A 71 -0.38 -12.07 -3.21
C ALA A 71 0.53 -13.28 -2.98
#